data_57f1cb82bc9ff3ffc2a0167d56abe461
#
_entry.id   57f1cb82bc9ff3ffc2a0167d56abe461
#
_cell.length_a   1.000
_cell.length_b   1.000
_cell.length_c   1.000
_cell.angle_alpha   90.00
_cell.angle_beta   90.00
_cell.angle_gamma   90.00
#
_symmetry.space_group_name_H-M   'P 1'
#
loop_
_entity.id
_entity.type
_entity.pdbx_description
1 polymer ?
#
loop_
_entity_poly.entity_id
_entity_poly.type
_entity_poly.pdbx_seq_one_letter_code
_entity_poly.pdbx_strand_id
1 'polypeptide(L)'
;MDSASLVVAMSLGSAAVALWLFVRFPRLAPARAGLKMAHLVAALAVAQFVAPPAMTFVIHGSNALWPSLLALFSIFVPSQLYAYLSGIWVLALLRKALVTR
;
A
#
# COMPACT_ATOMS: atom_id res chain seq x y z
N MET A 1 18.46 -8.78 -11.73
CA MET A 1 17.30 -7.86 -11.61
C MET A 1 17.76 -6.61 -10.87
N ASP A 2 17.54 -5.45 -11.43
CA ASP A 2 17.95 -4.21 -10.78
C ASP A 2 16.93 -3.77 -9.71
N SER A 3 17.32 -2.78 -8.90
CA SER A 3 16.47 -2.30 -7.80
C SER A 3 15.15 -1.72 -8.30
N ALA A 4 15.18 -1.02 -9.45
CA ALA A 4 13.97 -0.41 -10.00
C ALA A 4 12.96 -1.46 -10.42
N SER A 5 13.41 -2.54 -11.09
CA SER A 5 12.54 -3.63 -11.51
C SER A 5 11.93 -4.34 -10.30
N LEU A 6 12.71 -4.54 -9.25
CA LEU A 6 12.24 -5.19 -8.03
C LEU A 6 11.15 -4.35 -7.35
N VAL A 7 11.37 -3.04 -7.24
CA VAL A 7 10.39 -2.13 -6.62
C VAL A 7 9.10 -2.11 -7.45
N VAL A 8 9.20 -2.03 -8.78
CA VAL A 8 8.03 -2.05 -9.66
C VAL A 8 7.26 -3.36 -9.51
N ALA A 9 7.97 -4.50 -9.50
CA ALA A 9 7.34 -5.82 -9.34
C ALA A 9 6.60 -5.92 -8.01
N MET A 10 7.20 -5.45 -6.92
CA MET A 10 6.58 -5.47 -5.59
C MET A 10 5.38 -4.54 -5.51
N SER A 11 5.45 -3.36 -6.17
CA SER A 11 4.32 -2.44 -6.22
C SER A 11 3.14 -3.05 -6.97
N LEU A 12 3.41 -3.66 -8.14
CA LEU A 12 2.37 -4.33 -8.92
C LEU A 12 1.77 -5.51 -8.17
N GLY A 13 2.60 -6.29 -7.49
CA GLY A 13 2.13 -7.40 -6.66
C GLY A 13 1.25 -6.92 -5.51
N SER A 14 1.65 -5.84 -4.87
CA SER A 14 0.86 -5.23 -3.79
C SER A 14 -0.48 -4.74 -4.30
N ALA A 15 -0.51 -4.11 -5.48
CA ALA A 15 -1.75 -3.65 -6.09
C ALA A 15 -2.67 -4.82 -6.42
N ALA A 16 -2.12 -5.92 -6.95
CA ALA A 16 -2.88 -7.12 -7.27
C ALA A 16 -3.50 -7.75 -6.01
N VAL A 17 -2.71 -7.84 -4.93
CA VAL A 17 -3.18 -8.38 -3.65
C VAL A 17 -4.25 -7.46 -3.06
N ALA A 18 -4.06 -6.14 -3.15
CA ALA A 18 -5.06 -5.19 -2.67
C ALA A 18 -6.38 -5.34 -3.40
N LEU A 19 -6.35 -5.51 -4.72
CA LEU A 19 -7.54 -5.73 -5.52
C LEU A 19 -8.21 -7.04 -5.13
N TRP A 20 -7.43 -8.11 -4.95
CA TRP A 20 -7.94 -9.40 -4.51
C TRP A 20 -8.62 -9.30 -3.14
N LEU A 21 -7.99 -8.59 -2.18
CA LEU A 21 -8.56 -8.37 -0.86
C LEU A 21 -9.88 -7.58 -0.94
N PHE A 22 -9.93 -6.58 -1.80
CA PHE A 22 -11.14 -5.78 -1.99
C PHE A 22 -12.30 -6.65 -2.51
N VAL A 23 -12.03 -7.53 -3.48
CA VAL A 23 -13.05 -8.38 -4.06
C VAL A 23 -13.45 -9.52 -3.12
N ARG A 24 -12.45 -10.15 -2.47
CA ARG A 24 -12.67 -11.35 -1.65
C ARG A 24 -13.22 -11.02 -0.27
N PHE A 25 -12.79 -9.90 0.30
CA PHE A 25 -13.16 -9.50 1.66
C PHE A 25 -13.76 -8.10 1.67
N PRO A 26 -14.96 -7.91 1.10
CA PRO A 26 -15.55 -6.57 1.04
C PRO A 26 -15.85 -5.97 2.42
N ARG A 27 -15.96 -6.81 3.45
CA ARG A 27 -16.23 -6.35 4.81
C ARG A 27 -15.04 -5.66 5.48
N LEU A 28 -13.84 -5.78 4.92
CA LEU A 28 -12.68 -5.06 5.43
C LEU A 28 -12.82 -3.55 5.23
N ALA A 29 -13.54 -3.13 4.20
CA ALA A 29 -13.73 -1.70 3.93
C ALA A 29 -14.58 -1.06 5.02
N PRO A 30 -14.18 0.12 5.52
CA PRO A 30 -15.01 0.85 6.47
C PRO A 30 -16.36 1.22 5.85
N ALA A 31 -17.41 1.21 6.66
CA ALA A 31 -18.76 1.53 6.19
C ALA A 31 -18.92 3.03 5.90
N ARG A 32 -18.25 3.88 6.68
CA ARG A 32 -18.37 5.33 6.57
C ARG A 32 -17.39 5.88 5.53
N ALA A 33 -17.89 6.81 4.71
CA ALA A 33 -17.06 7.48 3.70
C ALA A 33 -15.90 8.24 4.36
N GLY A 34 -16.14 8.91 5.47
CA GLY A 34 -15.10 9.62 6.21
C GLY A 34 -13.98 8.71 6.70
N LEU A 35 -14.30 7.48 7.12
CA LEU A 35 -13.30 6.50 7.53
C LEU A 35 -12.47 6.01 6.35
N LYS A 36 -13.09 5.84 5.17
CA LYS A 36 -12.34 5.48 3.96
C LYS A 36 -11.32 6.54 3.60
N MET A 37 -11.73 7.81 3.65
CA MET A 37 -10.83 8.92 3.39
C MET A 37 -9.72 9.01 4.44
N ALA A 38 -10.06 8.81 5.72
CA ALA A 38 -9.09 8.82 6.80
C ALA A 38 -8.04 7.71 6.62
N HIS A 39 -8.47 6.51 6.23
CA HIS A 39 -7.54 5.42 5.96
C HIS A 39 -6.63 5.72 4.76
N LEU A 40 -7.16 6.35 3.72
CA LEU A 40 -6.34 6.72 2.57
C LEU A 40 -5.26 7.74 2.97
N VAL A 41 -5.64 8.77 3.74
CA VAL A 41 -4.69 9.78 4.22
C VAL A 41 -3.64 9.11 5.12
N ALA A 42 -4.06 8.27 6.05
CA ALA A 42 -3.14 7.55 6.93
C ALA A 42 -2.20 6.64 6.13
N ALA A 43 -2.72 5.92 5.15
CA ALA A 43 -1.91 5.03 4.32
C ALA A 43 -0.88 5.79 3.51
N LEU A 44 -1.27 6.91 2.91
CA LEU A 44 -0.34 7.76 2.16
C LEU A 44 0.71 8.37 3.08
N ALA A 45 0.33 8.79 4.28
CA ALA A 45 1.28 9.32 5.26
C ALA A 45 2.30 8.24 5.66
N VAL A 46 1.84 7.02 5.93
CA VAL A 46 2.74 5.91 6.25
C VAL A 46 3.68 5.63 5.08
N ALA A 47 3.15 5.54 3.87
CA ALA A 47 3.94 5.22 2.69
C ALA A 47 4.98 6.30 2.35
N GLN A 48 4.68 7.56 2.64
CA GLN A 48 5.56 8.68 2.29
C GLN A 48 6.47 9.12 3.41
N PHE A 49 6.02 9.03 4.67
CA PHE A 49 6.75 9.62 5.81
C PHE A 49 7.30 8.59 6.79
N VAL A 50 6.70 7.41 6.88
CA VAL A 50 7.12 6.38 7.83
C VAL A 50 7.93 5.29 7.15
N ALA A 51 7.44 4.74 6.04
CA ALA A 51 8.10 3.62 5.38
C ALA A 51 9.50 3.97 4.84
N PRO A 52 9.71 5.11 4.14
CA PRO A 52 11.05 5.42 3.61
C PRO A 52 12.11 5.56 4.71
N PRO A 53 11.91 6.31 5.82
CA PRO A 53 12.88 6.36 6.90
C PRO A 53 13.11 5.00 7.56
N ALA A 54 12.06 4.21 7.76
CA ALA A 54 12.18 2.90 8.37
C ALA A 54 12.97 1.95 7.49
N MET A 55 12.74 1.96 6.17
CA MET A 55 13.52 1.17 5.23
C MET A 55 14.98 1.58 5.21
N THR A 56 15.24 2.89 5.20
CA THR A 56 16.61 3.42 5.24
C THR A 56 17.32 2.96 6.51
N PHE A 57 16.64 2.98 7.64
CA PHE A 57 17.21 2.53 8.91
C PHE A 57 17.60 1.06 8.86
N VAL A 58 16.73 0.19 8.30
CA VAL A 58 16.99 -1.24 8.21
C VAL A 58 18.14 -1.55 7.23
N ILE A 59 18.16 -0.86 6.10
CA ILE A 59 19.14 -1.12 5.03
C ILE A 59 20.48 -0.46 5.34
N HIS A 60 20.46 0.66 6.04
CA HIS A 60 21.65 1.48 6.28
C HIS A 60 22.72 0.69 7.02
N GLY A 61 23.95 0.79 6.50
CA GLY A 61 25.08 0.10 7.10
C GLY A 61 25.25 -1.35 6.67
N SER A 62 24.40 -1.86 5.79
CA SER A 62 24.50 -3.21 5.29
C SER A 62 24.47 -3.25 3.77
N ASN A 63 25.42 -3.98 3.17
CA ASN A 63 25.44 -4.23 1.73
C ASN A 63 24.86 -5.60 1.39
N ALA A 64 24.39 -6.34 2.40
CA ALA A 64 23.83 -7.65 2.18
C ALA A 64 22.45 -7.57 1.52
N LEU A 65 22.13 -8.57 0.71
CA LEU A 65 20.83 -8.63 0.02
C LEU A 65 19.68 -8.84 1.00
N TRP A 66 19.89 -9.64 2.04
CA TRP A 66 18.83 -10.01 2.97
C TRP A 66 18.19 -8.85 3.72
N PRO A 67 18.96 -7.88 4.28
CA PRO A 67 18.33 -6.71 4.91
C PRO A 67 17.47 -5.90 3.96
N SER A 68 17.89 -5.76 2.69
CA SER A 68 17.11 -5.05 1.68
C SER A 68 15.81 -5.78 1.37
N LEU A 69 15.87 -7.10 1.18
CA LEU A 69 14.67 -7.90 0.94
C LEU A 69 13.75 -7.89 2.15
N LEU A 70 14.31 -7.98 3.35
CA LEU A 70 13.52 -7.93 4.58
C LEU A 70 12.79 -6.60 4.71
N ALA A 71 13.47 -5.49 4.44
CA ALA A 71 12.84 -4.17 4.48
C ALA A 71 11.72 -4.05 3.44
N LEU A 72 11.95 -4.52 2.22
CA LEU A 72 10.94 -4.47 1.17
C LEU A 72 9.70 -5.29 1.56
N PHE A 73 9.87 -6.51 2.04
CA PHE A 73 8.73 -7.37 2.37
C PHE A 73 8.02 -6.98 3.66
N SER A 74 8.74 -6.43 4.64
CA SER A 74 8.14 -6.13 5.95
C SER A 74 7.67 -4.69 6.09
N ILE A 75 8.18 -3.76 5.28
CA ILE A 75 7.85 -2.34 5.39
C ILE A 75 7.22 -1.83 4.11
N PHE A 76 7.90 -2.02 2.96
CA PHE A 76 7.44 -1.47 1.68
C PHE A 76 6.15 -2.14 1.21
N VAL A 77 6.11 -3.48 1.17
CA VAL A 77 4.94 -4.21 0.68
C VAL A 77 3.70 -3.94 1.53
N PRO A 78 3.74 -4.05 2.87
CA PRO A 78 2.56 -3.71 3.68
C PRO A 78 2.08 -2.27 3.52
N SER A 79 2.98 -1.31 3.44
CA SER A 79 2.60 0.09 3.27
C SER A 79 1.99 0.34 1.89
N GLN A 80 2.54 -0.26 0.84
CA GLN A 80 1.97 -0.17 -0.50
C GLN A 80 0.62 -0.87 -0.59
N LEU A 81 0.50 -2.04 0.03
CA LEU A 81 -0.75 -2.78 0.06
C LEU A 81 -1.86 -1.95 0.73
N TYR A 82 -1.57 -1.34 1.86
CA TYR A 82 -2.52 -0.50 2.57
C TYR A 82 -2.91 0.72 1.73
N ALA A 83 -1.94 1.38 1.10
CA ALA A 83 -2.20 2.54 0.25
C ALA A 83 -3.10 2.18 -0.94
N TYR A 84 -2.80 1.08 -1.63
CA TYR A 84 -3.61 0.62 -2.76
C TYR A 84 -5.01 0.22 -2.33
N LEU A 85 -5.14 -0.52 -1.23
CA LEU A 85 -6.44 -0.96 -0.73
C LEU A 85 -7.30 0.24 -0.32
N SER A 86 -6.73 1.19 0.40
CA SER A 86 -7.42 2.43 0.79
C SER A 86 -7.82 3.24 -0.45
N GLY A 87 -6.95 3.31 -1.44
CA GLY A 87 -7.24 3.97 -2.72
C GLY A 87 -8.39 3.32 -3.46
N ILE A 88 -8.44 1.99 -3.48
CA ILE A 88 -9.53 1.25 -4.10
C ILE A 88 -10.86 1.56 -3.40
N TRP A 89 -10.86 1.60 -2.08
CA TRP A 89 -12.07 1.95 -1.31
C TRP A 89 -12.60 3.34 -1.69
N VAL A 90 -11.70 4.32 -1.79
CA VAL A 90 -12.08 5.70 -2.16
C VAL A 90 -12.54 5.76 -3.61
N LEU A 91 -11.86 5.07 -4.53
CA LEU A 91 -12.27 5.03 -5.93
C LEU A 91 -13.64 4.38 -6.10
N ALA A 92 -13.93 3.32 -5.36
CA ALA A 92 -15.23 2.67 -5.37
C ALA A 92 -16.32 3.62 -4.86
N LEU A 93 -16.00 4.39 -3.81
CA LEU A 93 -16.91 5.40 -3.26
C LEU A 93 -17.21 6.48 -4.29
N LEU A 94 -16.19 7.01 -4.97
CA LEU A 94 -16.34 8.04 -5.99
C LEU A 94 -17.14 7.52 -7.19
N ARG A 95 -16.87 6.28 -7.62
CA ARG A 95 -17.61 5.66 -8.72
C ARG A 95 -19.09 5.55 -8.37
N LYS A 96 -19.41 5.11 -7.15
CA LYS A 96 -20.78 5.01 -6.68
C LYS A 96 -21.48 6.36 -6.69
N ALA A 97 -20.80 7.41 -6.21
CA ALA A 97 -21.34 8.76 -6.20
C ALA A 97 -21.61 9.30 -7.61
N LEU A 98 -20.71 9.01 -8.56
CA LEU A 98 -20.87 9.42 -9.95
C LEU A 98 -22.01 8.68 -10.65
N VAL A 99 -22.16 7.39 -10.36
CA VAL A 99 -23.22 6.58 -10.99
C VAL A 99 -24.60 6.93 -10.48
N THR A 100 -24.72 7.34 -9.21
CA THR A 100 -26.00 7.69 -8.61
C THR A 100 -26.48 9.11 -8.92
N ARG A 101 -25.65 9.91 -9.60
CA ARG A 101 -26.05 11.23 -10.10
C ARG A 101 -26.93 11.10 -11.37
#